data_e1c79c8178f2073a27746de9f99a1476
#
_entry.id   e1c79c8178f2073a27746de9f99a1476
#
_cell.length_a   1.000
_cell.length_b   1.000
_cell.length_c   1.000
_cell.angle_alpha   90.00
_cell.angle_beta   90.00
_cell.angle_gamma   90.00
#
_symmetry.space_group_name_H-M   'P 1'
#
loop_
_entity.id
_entity.type
_entity.pdbx_description
1 polymer ?
#
loop_
_entity_poly.entity_id
_entity_poly.type
_entity_poly.pdbx_seq_one_letter_code
_entity_poly.pdbx_strand_id
1 'polypeptide(L)'
;NAYLPIPDSNEDMAKDPNLFGQPTMIRGGEAIRILCLSRHNFEKSVERGYIRKEEHDGVTLYDEDDVKAFKESKKYQDMINGVVDGRNQLNDLTGKEWVPETKSYMYQKGLGADHPDAKIERLHPAPFSFQDIMTLVNFFTKKGMSVLDPFGGVGSTAKACELTGRFCTSIELSEKYHNLSLERLEKEVGPETSKKHRFINGDSCVILPTLKSASIDFIVTSPPYWGILHKQDQKVKKNRVEKNLDTQYSNDKRDLGNVADYNEFLDILCTRIFLQCGRVLRYGKYMAIIVSDFRDKGEFISFH
;
A
#
# COMPACT_ATOMS: atom_id res chain seq x y z
N ASN A 1 -53.44 -10.86 49.30
CA ASN A 1 -52.69 -11.40 48.15
C ASN A 1 -53.64 -11.45 46.95
N ALA A 2 -53.72 -10.37 46.22
CA ALA A 2 -54.42 -10.29 44.94
C ALA A 2 -53.41 -10.38 43.82
N TYR A 3 -53.45 -11.46 43.06
CA TYR A 3 -52.78 -11.63 41.81
C TYR A 3 -53.49 -10.73 40.77
N LEU A 4 -52.78 -9.78 40.21
CA LEU A 4 -53.20 -9.10 38.98
C LEU A 4 -52.88 -10.03 37.79
N PRO A 5 -53.78 -10.20 36.82
CA PRO A 5 -53.53 -11.04 35.67
C PRO A 5 -52.55 -10.34 34.73
N ILE A 6 -51.60 -11.13 34.20
CA ILE A 6 -50.71 -10.76 33.12
C ILE A 6 -51.61 -10.68 31.87
N PRO A 7 -51.56 -9.58 31.08
CA PRO A 7 -52.31 -9.54 29.81
C PRO A 7 -51.64 -10.48 28.82
N ASP A 8 -52.40 -11.48 28.36
CA ASP A 8 -52.08 -12.29 27.20
C ASP A 8 -52.21 -11.46 25.92
N SER A 9 -51.28 -11.72 25.04
CA SER A 9 -51.29 -11.46 23.58
C SER A 9 -50.60 -10.23 23.05
N ASN A 10 -49.57 -10.51 22.24
CA ASN A 10 -48.90 -9.63 21.26
C ASN A 10 -49.82 -9.05 20.16
N GLU A 11 -51.13 -9.25 20.23
CA GLU A 11 -52.10 -8.77 19.23
C GLU A 11 -52.63 -7.35 19.50
N ASP A 12 -52.55 -6.86 20.72
CA ASP A 12 -53.07 -5.53 21.06
C ASP A 12 -52.02 -4.40 20.89
N MET A 13 -50.72 -4.73 20.75
CA MET A 13 -49.67 -3.72 20.45
C MET A 13 -49.60 -3.29 18.99
N ALA A 14 -50.31 -3.97 18.11
CA ALA A 14 -50.31 -3.66 16.65
C ALA A 14 -51.37 -2.62 16.24
N LYS A 15 -52.14 -2.02 17.18
CA LYS A 15 -53.28 -1.16 16.83
C LYS A 15 -53.19 0.30 17.29
N ASP A 16 -52.08 0.75 17.86
CA ASP A 16 -51.89 2.18 18.11
C ASP A 16 -50.98 2.78 17.04
N PRO A 17 -51.51 3.48 16.02
CA PRO A 17 -50.71 4.12 14.98
C PRO A 17 -49.84 5.27 15.53
N ASN A 18 -49.96 5.65 16.80
CA ASN A 18 -49.17 6.69 17.42
C ASN A 18 -47.99 6.16 18.26
N LEU A 19 -47.81 4.84 18.38
CA LEU A 19 -46.68 4.26 19.12
C LEU A 19 -45.35 4.31 18.35
N PHE A 20 -45.39 4.37 17.04
CA PHE A 20 -44.25 4.66 16.18
C PHE A 20 -44.44 6.09 15.65
N GLY A 21 -43.60 7.01 16.10
CA GLY A 21 -43.64 8.40 15.64
C GLY A 21 -43.75 8.46 14.11
N GLN A 22 -44.52 9.42 13.60
CA GLN A 22 -44.62 9.65 12.14
C GLN A 22 -43.23 9.79 11.57
N PRO A 23 -42.92 9.17 10.39
CA PRO A 23 -41.59 9.26 9.79
C PRO A 23 -41.23 10.74 9.58
N THR A 24 -40.02 11.11 10.02
CA THR A 24 -39.53 12.48 9.81
C THR A 24 -39.18 12.63 8.33
N MET A 25 -39.90 13.53 7.67
CA MET A 25 -39.72 13.78 6.23
C MET A 25 -38.82 15.00 6.01
N ILE A 26 -37.80 14.85 5.20
CA ILE A 26 -36.81 15.90 4.89
C ILE A 26 -36.77 16.24 3.41
N ARG A 27 -36.28 17.45 3.08
CA ARG A 27 -36.12 17.87 1.68
C ARG A 27 -34.92 17.22 1.01
N GLY A 28 -34.98 17.04 -0.32
CA GLY A 28 -33.88 16.40 -1.09
C GLY A 28 -32.50 17.04 -0.92
N GLY A 29 -32.44 18.39 -0.78
CA GLY A 29 -31.17 19.08 -0.50
C GLY A 29 -30.56 18.74 0.86
N GLU A 30 -31.39 18.42 1.85
CA GLU A 30 -30.96 17.98 3.17
C GLU A 30 -30.49 16.52 3.15
N ALA A 31 -31.26 15.64 2.51
CA ALA A 31 -30.87 14.24 2.29
C ALA A 31 -29.52 14.13 1.56
N ILE A 32 -29.31 14.92 0.51
CA ILE A 32 -28.03 15.00 -0.23
C ILE A 32 -26.88 15.43 0.69
N ARG A 33 -27.10 16.40 1.58
CA ARG A 33 -26.08 16.84 2.56
C ARG A 33 -25.75 15.76 3.59
N ILE A 34 -26.77 15.08 4.13
CA ILE A 34 -26.58 13.98 5.08
C ILE A 34 -25.75 12.85 4.45
N LEU A 35 -26.04 12.52 3.19
CA LEU A 35 -25.36 11.43 2.45
C LEU A 35 -24.03 11.86 1.82
N CYS A 36 -23.75 13.15 1.73
CA CYS A 36 -22.58 13.66 0.99
C CYS A 36 -22.49 13.12 -0.45
N LEU A 37 -23.63 12.91 -1.10
CA LEU A 37 -23.69 12.39 -2.47
C LEU A 37 -23.85 13.52 -3.50
N SER A 38 -23.48 13.25 -4.76
CA SER A 38 -23.95 14.06 -5.87
C SER A 38 -25.46 13.88 -6.06
N ARG A 39 -26.12 14.90 -6.63
CA ARG A 39 -27.56 14.83 -6.96
C ARG A 39 -27.88 13.57 -7.77
N HIS A 40 -27.09 13.26 -8.79
CA HIS A 40 -27.27 12.08 -9.63
C HIS A 40 -27.22 10.76 -8.84
N ASN A 41 -26.27 10.61 -7.92
CA ASN A 41 -26.16 9.40 -7.10
C ASN A 41 -27.31 9.30 -6.08
N PHE A 42 -27.78 10.44 -5.56
CA PHE A 42 -28.95 10.47 -4.70
C PHE A 42 -30.21 10.04 -5.44
N GLU A 43 -30.48 10.62 -6.62
CA GLU A 43 -31.61 10.25 -7.45
C GLU A 43 -31.61 8.76 -7.80
N LYS A 44 -30.45 8.19 -8.16
CA LYS A 44 -30.29 6.74 -8.36
C LYS A 44 -30.61 5.91 -7.11
N SER A 45 -30.30 6.41 -5.93
CA SER A 45 -30.61 5.70 -4.67
C SER A 45 -32.11 5.64 -4.42
N VAL A 46 -32.81 6.73 -4.73
CA VAL A 46 -34.27 6.81 -4.65
C VAL A 46 -34.93 5.90 -5.71
N GLU A 47 -34.50 5.97 -6.97
CA GLU A 47 -34.99 5.10 -8.06
C GLU A 47 -34.83 3.62 -7.75
N ARG A 48 -33.77 3.24 -7.03
CA ARG A 48 -33.51 1.86 -6.60
C ARG A 48 -34.31 1.44 -5.36
N GLY A 49 -35.13 2.32 -4.82
CA GLY A 49 -35.96 2.05 -3.65
C GLY A 49 -35.22 1.97 -2.33
N TYR A 50 -34.00 2.57 -2.22
CA TYR A 50 -33.25 2.59 -0.96
C TYR A 50 -33.71 3.69 -0.01
N ILE A 51 -34.42 4.69 -0.53
CA ILE A 51 -34.95 5.84 0.21
C ILE A 51 -36.37 6.08 -0.28
N ARG A 52 -37.33 6.04 0.62
CA ARG A 52 -38.73 6.36 0.32
C ARG A 52 -38.90 7.83 0.04
N LYS A 53 -39.79 8.15 -0.89
CA LYS A 53 -40.16 9.50 -1.19
C LYS A 53 -41.70 9.66 -1.15
N GLU A 54 -42.16 10.79 -0.73
CA GLU A 54 -43.58 11.17 -0.74
C GLU A 54 -43.75 12.57 -1.33
N GLU A 55 -44.89 12.83 -1.93
CA GLU A 55 -45.24 14.16 -2.42
C GLU A 55 -46.29 14.82 -1.52
N HIS A 56 -45.96 15.99 -0.97
CA HIS A 56 -46.89 16.83 -0.20
C HIS A 56 -46.90 18.22 -0.81
N ASP A 57 -48.09 18.70 -1.20
CA ASP A 57 -48.31 20.03 -1.78
C ASP A 57 -47.35 20.39 -2.92
N GLY A 58 -47.05 19.42 -3.79
CA GLY A 58 -46.13 19.61 -4.92
C GLY A 58 -44.64 19.64 -4.56
N VAL A 59 -44.28 19.27 -3.29
CA VAL A 59 -42.91 19.17 -2.82
C VAL A 59 -42.60 17.70 -2.56
N THR A 60 -41.51 17.18 -3.16
CA THR A 60 -41.03 15.85 -2.88
C THR A 60 -40.21 15.85 -1.58
N LEU A 61 -40.61 15.01 -0.63
CA LEU A 61 -39.96 14.78 0.64
C LEU A 61 -39.41 13.34 0.71
N TYR A 62 -38.44 13.09 1.58
CA TYR A 62 -37.75 11.82 1.72
C TYR A 62 -37.73 11.42 3.18
N ASP A 63 -37.90 10.13 3.45
CA ASP A 63 -37.86 9.56 4.79
C ASP A 63 -36.45 9.68 5.38
N GLU A 64 -36.29 10.36 6.50
CA GLU A 64 -34.99 10.62 7.15
C GLU A 64 -34.37 9.34 7.71
N ASP A 65 -35.18 8.42 8.21
CA ASP A 65 -34.70 7.15 8.77
C ASP A 65 -34.17 6.26 7.66
N ASP A 66 -34.81 6.23 6.49
CA ASP A 66 -34.30 5.53 5.31
C ASP A 66 -32.96 6.15 4.84
N VAL A 67 -32.86 7.49 4.86
CA VAL A 67 -31.62 8.20 4.50
C VAL A 67 -30.47 7.81 5.44
N LYS A 68 -30.73 7.76 6.75
CA LYS A 68 -29.75 7.35 7.75
C LYS A 68 -29.37 5.87 7.60
N ALA A 69 -30.37 5.00 7.49
CA ALA A 69 -30.15 3.55 7.28
C ALA A 69 -29.39 3.26 6.00
N PHE A 70 -29.71 3.97 4.92
CA PHE A 70 -28.97 3.84 3.66
C PHE A 70 -27.51 4.25 3.82
N LYS A 71 -27.21 5.35 4.54
CA LYS A 71 -25.84 5.82 4.80
C LYS A 71 -24.97 4.76 5.49
N GLU A 72 -25.56 3.97 6.39
CA GLU A 72 -24.88 2.89 7.11
C GLU A 72 -24.82 1.57 6.31
N SER A 73 -25.55 1.49 5.20
CA SER A 73 -25.65 0.27 4.41
C SER A 73 -24.39 -0.03 3.60
N LYS A 74 -24.14 -1.32 3.35
CA LYS A 74 -23.12 -1.77 2.40
C LYS A 74 -23.33 -1.16 1.01
N LYS A 75 -24.57 -0.98 0.58
CA LYS A 75 -24.91 -0.41 -0.74
C LYS A 75 -24.43 1.04 -0.89
N TYR A 76 -24.52 1.82 0.18
CA TYR A 76 -23.97 3.17 0.22
C TYR A 76 -22.43 3.13 0.17
N GLN A 77 -21.80 2.25 0.98
CA GLN A 77 -20.34 2.10 0.96
C GLN A 77 -19.83 1.68 -0.42
N ASP A 78 -20.49 0.74 -1.07
CA ASP A 78 -20.18 0.29 -2.43
C ASP A 78 -20.34 1.44 -3.45
N MET A 79 -21.31 2.32 -3.25
CA MET A 79 -21.55 3.48 -4.13
C MET A 79 -20.46 4.55 -4.00
N ILE A 80 -20.02 4.87 -2.78
CA ILE A 80 -19.00 5.90 -2.55
C ILE A 80 -17.59 5.41 -2.80
N ASN A 81 -17.28 4.18 -2.41
CA ASN A 81 -15.93 3.60 -2.47
C ASN A 81 -15.69 2.79 -3.76
N GLY A 82 -16.77 2.34 -4.42
CA GLY A 82 -16.73 1.37 -5.50
C GLY A 82 -16.67 -0.07 -4.98
N VAL A 83 -16.74 -1.01 -5.89
CA VAL A 83 -16.66 -2.45 -5.61
C VAL A 83 -15.48 -3.02 -6.36
N VAL A 84 -14.71 -3.89 -5.69
CA VAL A 84 -13.66 -4.68 -6.36
C VAL A 84 -14.32 -5.66 -7.31
N ASP A 85 -13.93 -5.63 -8.58
CA ASP A 85 -14.42 -6.62 -9.56
C ASP A 85 -13.88 -8.00 -9.18
N GLY A 86 -14.77 -8.96 -8.92
CA GLY A 86 -14.41 -10.34 -8.56
C GLY A 86 -13.55 -11.05 -9.62
N ARG A 87 -13.55 -10.56 -10.86
CA ARG A 87 -12.69 -11.07 -11.95
C ARG A 87 -11.28 -10.51 -11.89
N ASN A 88 -11.04 -9.44 -11.12
CA ASN A 88 -9.71 -8.87 -10.97
C ASN A 88 -8.78 -9.86 -10.27
N GLN A 89 -7.79 -10.37 -11.00
CA GLN A 89 -6.78 -11.30 -10.49
C GLN A 89 -5.49 -10.58 -10.05
N LEU A 90 -5.37 -9.28 -10.34
CA LEU A 90 -4.16 -8.52 -10.10
C LEU A 90 -4.09 -7.98 -8.66
N ASN A 91 -5.14 -7.26 -8.24
CA ASN A 91 -5.15 -6.53 -6.99
C ASN A 91 -6.55 -6.46 -6.35
N ASP A 92 -6.66 -5.78 -5.21
CA ASP A 92 -7.91 -5.56 -4.48
C ASP A 92 -8.43 -4.12 -4.65
N LEU A 93 -7.98 -3.40 -5.69
CA LEU A 93 -8.41 -2.04 -5.94
C LEU A 93 -9.79 -2.00 -6.60
N THR A 94 -10.63 -1.09 -6.15
CA THR A 94 -11.85 -0.72 -6.85
C THR A 94 -11.52 0.04 -8.14
N GLY A 95 -12.46 0.14 -9.07
CA GLY A 95 -12.24 0.90 -10.30
C GLY A 95 -11.87 2.38 -10.05
N LYS A 96 -12.39 2.97 -8.97
CA LYS A 96 -12.05 4.35 -8.58
C LYS A 96 -10.62 4.51 -8.10
N GLU A 97 -10.11 3.54 -7.37
CA GLU A 97 -8.72 3.51 -6.89
C GLU A 97 -7.75 3.13 -8.00
N TRP A 98 -8.17 2.25 -8.91
CA TRP A 98 -7.33 1.71 -9.98
C TRP A 98 -7.02 2.71 -11.08
N VAL A 99 -8.03 3.46 -11.56
CA VAL A 99 -7.88 4.42 -12.67
C VAL A 99 -6.81 5.48 -12.40
N PRO A 100 -6.69 6.11 -11.22
CA PRO A 100 -5.61 7.06 -10.94
C PRO A 100 -4.22 6.46 -11.01
N GLU A 101 -4.07 5.16 -10.71
CA GLU A 101 -2.78 4.46 -10.66
C GLU A 101 -2.33 3.90 -12.02
N THR A 102 -3.18 3.98 -13.06
CA THR A 102 -2.84 3.52 -14.43
C THR A 102 -2.03 4.53 -15.25
N LYS A 103 -1.57 5.62 -14.64
CA LYS A 103 -0.76 6.65 -15.30
C LYS A 103 0.68 6.15 -15.50
N SER A 104 1.32 6.64 -16.56
CA SER A 104 2.72 6.34 -16.86
C SER A 104 3.74 7.12 -16.01
N TYR A 105 3.27 7.91 -15.04
CA TYR A 105 4.09 8.66 -14.10
C TYR A 105 3.55 8.53 -12.68
N MET A 106 4.45 8.56 -11.71
CA MET A 106 4.15 8.53 -10.29
C MET A 106 4.86 9.69 -9.59
N TYR A 107 4.14 10.38 -8.71
CA TYR A 107 4.78 11.37 -7.84
C TYR A 107 5.36 10.67 -6.63
N GLN A 108 6.68 10.65 -6.54
CA GLN A 108 7.36 10.17 -5.34
C GLN A 108 7.30 11.24 -4.25
N LYS A 109 6.63 10.90 -3.17
CA LYS A 109 6.57 11.72 -1.96
C LYS A 109 7.51 11.12 -0.93
N GLY A 110 8.77 11.49 -0.98
CA GLY A 110 9.69 11.16 0.10
C GLY A 110 9.16 11.63 1.46
N LEU A 111 9.53 10.95 2.52
CA LEU A 111 9.17 11.36 3.87
C LEU A 111 9.79 12.73 4.19
N GLY A 112 8.97 13.67 4.67
CA GLY A 112 9.44 14.98 5.13
C GLY A 112 10.48 14.86 6.24
N ALA A 113 11.27 15.92 6.44
CA ALA A 113 12.37 15.91 7.41
C ALA A 113 11.92 15.54 8.83
N ASP A 114 10.76 15.97 9.21
CA ASP A 114 10.19 15.80 10.56
C ASP A 114 9.26 14.60 10.69
N HIS A 115 9.13 13.78 9.62
CA HIS A 115 8.29 12.60 9.68
C HIS A 115 8.89 11.59 10.68
N PRO A 116 8.11 11.04 11.63
CA PRO A 116 8.61 10.12 12.64
C PRO A 116 9.32 8.91 12.04
N ASP A 117 8.80 8.39 10.93
CA ASP A 117 9.33 7.21 10.23
C ASP A 117 10.55 7.50 9.35
N ALA A 118 10.97 8.77 9.25
CA ALA A 118 12.16 9.13 8.47
C ALA A 118 13.49 8.88 9.22
N LYS A 119 13.44 8.61 10.53
CA LYS A 119 14.66 8.48 11.34
C LYS A 119 15.52 7.29 10.90
N ILE A 120 14.94 6.10 10.80
CA ILE A 120 15.68 4.90 10.39
C ILE A 120 15.91 4.92 8.87
N GLU A 121 14.92 5.33 8.08
CA GLU A 121 15.05 5.42 6.63
C GLU A 121 16.28 6.23 6.19
N ARG A 122 16.55 7.35 6.84
CA ARG A 122 17.69 8.24 6.53
C ARG A 122 19.07 7.69 6.88
N LEU A 123 19.14 6.65 7.68
CA LEU A 123 20.41 5.98 7.96
C LEU A 123 20.96 5.28 6.72
N HIS A 124 20.07 4.86 5.80
CA HIS A 124 20.48 4.30 4.52
C HIS A 124 20.92 5.41 3.54
N PRO A 125 22.01 5.21 2.75
CA PRO A 125 22.53 6.25 1.86
C PRO A 125 21.63 6.59 0.67
N ALA A 126 20.79 5.65 0.22
CA ALA A 126 19.83 5.81 -0.85
C ALA A 126 18.50 5.12 -0.47
N PRO A 127 17.75 5.68 0.48
CA PRO A 127 16.53 5.05 0.95
C PRO A 127 15.43 5.18 -0.11
N PHE A 128 14.57 4.18 -0.17
CA PHE A 128 13.35 4.18 -0.95
C PHE A 128 12.14 4.31 0.00
N SER A 129 11.22 5.21 -0.32
CA SER A 129 10.07 5.47 0.55
C SER A 129 9.12 4.29 0.62
N PHE A 130 8.78 3.84 1.82
CA PHE A 130 7.80 2.78 2.00
C PHE A 130 6.40 3.15 1.45
N GLN A 131 6.06 4.45 1.40
CA GLN A 131 4.78 4.93 0.85
C GLN A 131 4.70 4.70 -0.66
N ASP A 132 5.79 4.94 -1.39
CA ASP A 132 5.86 4.68 -2.82
C ASP A 132 5.80 3.17 -3.09
N ILE A 133 6.46 2.36 -2.25
CA ILE A 133 6.37 0.89 -2.34
C ILE A 133 4.95 0.41 -2.06
N MET A 134 4.23 0.99 -1.08
CA MET A 134 2.83 0.64 -0.80
C MET A 134 1.94 0.81 -2.02
N THR A 135 2.14 1.89 -2.80
CA THR A 135 1.41 2.11 -4.05
C THR A 135 1.64 0.96 -5.04
N LEU A 136 2.91 0.58 -5.26
CA LEU A 136 3.25 -0.54 -6.15
C LEU A 136 2.73 -1.88 -5.62
N VAL A 137 2.90 -2.16 -4.34
CA VAL A 137 2.41 -3.39 -3.70
C VAL A 137 0.90 -3.51 -3.82
N ASN A 138 0.15 -2.44 -3.55
CA ASN A 138 -1.31 -2.43 -3.69
C ASN A 138 -1.75 -2.61 -5.14
N PHE A 139 -1.02 -2.03 -6.10
CA PHE A 139 -1.35 -2.12 -7.51
C PHE A 139 -1.10 -3.51 -8.11
N PHE A 140 -0.01 -4.18 -7.73
CA PHE A 140 0.43 -5.45 -8.33
C PHE A 140 0.09 -6.69 -7.51
N THR A 141 -0.53 -6.56 -6.33
CA THR A 141 -0.84 -7.70 -5.45
C THR A 141 -2.19 -7.61 -4.78
N LYS A 142 -2.69 -8.75 -4.33
CA LYS A 142 -3.79 -8.88 -3.36
C LYS A 142 -3.26 -9.09 -1.95
N LYS A 143 -4.09 -8.81 -0.94
CA LYS A 143 -3.79 -9.16 0.46
C LYS A 143 -3.44 -10.65 0.60
N GLY A 144 -2.47 -10.95 1.45
CA GLY A 144 -1.98 -12.31 1.66
C GLY A 144 -0.97 -12.81 0.62
N MET A 145 -0.69 -12.04 -0.44
CA MET A 145 0.33 -12.39 -1.43
C MET A 145 1.75 -12.15 -0.93
N SER A 146 2.71 -12.84 -1.55
CA SER A 146 4.14 -12.79 -1.22
C SER A 146 4.88 -11.81 -2.11
N VAL A 147 5.69 -10.96 -1.49
CA VAL A 147 6.55 -9.96 -2.13
C VAL A 147 8.02 -10.27 -1.81
N LEU A 148 8.89 -10.11 -2.79
CA LEU A 148 10.34 -10.28 -2.61
C LEU A 148 11.05 -8.95 -2.90
N ASP A 149 11.99 -8.61 -2.02
CA ASP A 149 12.98 -7.57 -2.26
C ASP A 149 14.40 -8.15 -2.11
N PRO A 150 15.13 -8.34 -3.22
CA PRO A 150 16.49 -8.87 -3.17
C PRO A 150 17.55 -7.86 -2.67
N PHE A 151 17.18 -6.58 -2.46
CA PHE A 151 18.06 -5.54 -1.94
C PHE A 151 17.32 -4.74 -0.86
N GLY A 152 17.00 -5.41 0.24
CA GLY A 152 16.02 -4.96 1.24
C GLY A 152 16.37 -3.70 2.01
N GLY A 153 17.66 -3.32 2.07
CA GLY A 153 18.10 -2.12 2.78
C GLY A 153 17.57 -2.06 4.22
N VAL A 154 17.00 -0.92 4.59
CA VAL A 154 16.40 -0.70 5.91
C VAL A 154 14.91 -1.08 5.97
N GLY A 155 14.45 -2.01 5.12
CA GLY A 155 13.15 -2.67 5.26
C GLY A 155 11.93 -1.86 4.79
N SER A 156 12.07 -0.93 3.87
CA SER A 156 10.94 -0.17 3.33
C SER A 156 9.88 -1.08 2.68
N THR A 157 10.31 -2.10 1.94
CA THR A 157 9.42 -3.10 1.33
C THR A 157 8.69 -3.94 2.38
N ALA A 158 9.39 -4.39 3.41
CA ALA A 158 8.78 -5.17 4.49
C ALA A 158 7.74 -4.34 5.26
N LYS A 159 8.04 -3.07 5.56
CA LYS A 159 7.10 -2.14 6.18
C LYS A 159 5.85 -1.93 5.31
N ALA A 160 6.04 -1.70 4.02
CA ALA A 160 4.93 -1.54 3.08
C ALA A 160 4.04 -2.81 3.03
N CYS A 161 4.65 -4.00 3.05
CA CYS A 161 3.93 -5.27 3.07
C CYS A 161 3.13 -5.46 4.36
N GLU A 162 3.71 -5.18 5.54
CA GLU A 162 2.97 -5.29 6.80
C GLU A 162 1.76 -4.34 6.82
N LEU A 163 1.95 -3.07 6.46
CA LEU A 163 0.87 -2.08 6.45
C LEU A 163 -0.24 -2.39 5.44
N THR A 164 0.05 -3.19 4.42
CA THR A 164 -0.91 -3.55 3.37
C THR A 164 -1.41 -5.00 3.46
N GLY A 165 -0.96 -5.77 4.44
CA GLY A 165 -1.37 -7.16 4.66
C GLY A 165 -0.79 -8.15 3.64
N ARG A 166 0.47 -7.96 3.23
CA ARG A 166 1.24 -8.86 2.36
C ARG A 166 2.41 -9.45 3.12
N PHE A 167 2.99 -10.54 2.61
CA PHE A 167 4.18 -11.17 3.19
C PHE A 167 5.43 -10.76 2.43
N CYS A 168 6.46 -10.30 3.14
CA CYS A 168 7.73 -9.91 2.54
C CYS A 168 8.79 -10.99 2.77
N THR A 169 9.57 -11.28 1.72
CA THR A 169 10.90 -11.87 1.82
C THR A 169 11.90 -10.79 1.46
N SER A 170 12.76 -10.39 2.39
CA SER A 170 13.76 -9.33 2.23
C SER A 170 15.14 -9.94 2.36
N ILE A 171 16.01 -9.70 1.37
CA ILE A 171 17.41 -10.13 1.40
C ILE A 171 18.29 -8.89 1.50
N GLU A 172 19.19 -8.84 2.47
CA GLU A 172 20.10 -7.72 2.69
C GLU A 172 21.49 -8.20 3.01
N LEU A 173 22.48 -7.72 2.25
CA LEU A 173 23.89 -8.10 2.41
C LEU A 173 24.50 -7.53 3.69
N SER A 174 24.22 -6.27 3.99
CA SER A 174 24.74 -5.59 5.16
C SER A 174 24.03 -6.03 6.42
N GLU A 175 24.74 -6.64 7.36
CA GLU A 175 24.19 -6.99 8.67
C GLU A 175 23.62 -5.76 9.41
N LYS A 176 24.26 -4.59 9.27
CA LYS A 176 23.79 -3.33 9.83
C LYS A 176 22.38 -2.98 9.34
N TYR A 177 22.16 -2.99 8.01
CA TYR A 177 20.87 -2.63 7.45
C TYR A 177 19.82 -3.71 7.66
N HIS A 178 20.25 -4.99 7.64
CA HIS A 178 19.38 -6.10 8.03
C HIS A 178 18.83 -5.89 9.45
N ASN A 179 19.68 -5.61 10.44
CA ASN A 179 19.26 -5.37 11.81
C ASN A 179 18.39 -4.12 11.96
N LEU A 180 18.72 -3.03 11.23
CA LEU A 180 17.90 -1.84 11.19
C LEU A 180 16.51 -2.10 10.57
N SER A 181 16.40 -3.01 9.61
CA SER A 181 15.11 -3.35 9.01
C SER A 181 14.18 -4.07 9.99
N LEU A 182 14.72 -4.95 10.83
CA LEU A 182 13.98 -5.62 11.91
C LEU A 182 13.53 -4.60 12.96
N GLU A 183 14.47 -3.76 13.43
CA GLU A 183 14.21 -2.70 14.41
C GLU A 183 13.13 -1.72 13.92
N ARG A 184 13.16 -1.38 12.63
CA ARG A 184 12.20 -0.47 12.00
C ARG A 184 10.78 -1.00 12.07
N LEU A 185 10.55 -2.28 11.74
CA LEU A 185 9.22 -2.86 11.85
C LEU A 185 8.71 -2.85 13.27
N GLU A 186 9.53 -3.28 14.23
CA GLU A 186 9.15 -3.33 15.63
C GLU A 186 8.81 -1.93 16.20
N LYS A 187 9.57 -0.90 15.82
CA LYS A 187 9.39 0.46 16.34
C LYS A 187 8.33 1.28 15.62
N GLU A 188 8.25 1.15 14.30
CA GLU A 188 7.41 2.03 13.48
C GLU A 188 6.03 1.41 13.17
N VAL A 189 5.89 0.07 13.29
CA VAL A 189 4.63 -0.62 13.01
C VAL A 189 4.06 -1.27 14.27
N GLY A 190 4.88 -2.03 14.99
CA GLY A 190 4.46 -2.61 16.26
C GLY A 190 5.24 -3.87 16.64
N PRO A 191 5.12 -4.33 17.89
CA PRO A 191 5.85 -5.48 18.38
C PRO A 191 5.49 -6.75 17.59
N GLU A 192 6.49 -7.64 17.44
CA GLU A 192 6.36 -8.93 16.75
C GLU A 192 6.07 -8.84 15.24
N THR A 193 6.02 -7.64 14.64
CA THR A 193 5.72 -7.48 13.21
C THR A 193 6.83 -8.02 12.32
N SER A 194 8.10 -7.91 12.76
CA SER A 194 9.24 -8.47 12.03
C SER A 194 9.12 -9.99 11.85
N LYS A 195 8.52 -10.70 12.81
CA LYS A 195 8.37 -12.17 12.77
C LYS A 195 7.36 -12.66 11.73
N LYS A 196 6.52 -11.78 11.21
CA LYS A 196 5.55 -12.10 10.15
C LYS A 196 6.20 -12.15 8.75
N HIS A 197 7.42 -11.67 8.62
CA HIS A 197 8.15 -11.59 7.37
C HIS A 197 9.42 -12.43 7.42
N ARG A 198 9.98 -12.70 6.24
CA ARG A 198 11.23 -13.44 6.12
C ARG A 198 12.37 -12.48 5.82
N PHE A 199 13.22 -12.21 6.80
CA PHE A 199 14.45 -11.46 6.62
C PHE A 199 15.64 -12.39 6.52
N ILE A 200 16.48 -12.19 5.51
CA ILE A 200 17.67 -13.02 5.25
C ILE A 200 18.87 -12.08 5.14
N ASN A 201 19.82 -12.20 6.06
CA ASN A 201 21.10 -11.52 5.91
C ASN A 201 22.02 -12.38 5.02
N GLY A 202 22.39 -11.84 3.86
CA GLY A 202 23.26 -12.56 2.91
C GLY A 202 23.28 -11.94 1.52
N ASP A 203 24.14 -12.55 0.68
CA ASP A 203 24.30 -12.17 -0.72
C ASP A 203 23.15 -12.71 -1.57
N SER A 204 22.44 -11.83 -2.25
CA SER A 204 21.33 -12.19 -3.13
C SER A 204 21.75 -13.10 -4.30
N CYS A 205 23.00 -13.01 -4.77
CA CYS A 205 23.53 -13.95 -5.77
C CYS A 205 23.57 -15.40 -5.26
N VAL A 206 23.67 -15.59 -3.94
CA VAL A 206 23.73 -16.91 -3.29
C VAL A 206 22.35 -17.34 -2.80
N ILE A 207 21.58 -16.42 -2.25
CA ILE A 207 20.29 -16.73 -1.62
C ILE A 207 19.19 -16.97 -2.65
N LEU A 208 19.09 -16.16 -3.69
CA LEU A 208 18.02 -16.29 -4.70
C LEU A 208 17.95 -17.70 -5.32
N PRO A 209 19.07 -18.35 -5.72
CA PRO A 209 19.03 -19.72 -6.23
C PRO A 209 18.41 -20.75 -5.28
N THR A 210 18.45 -20.51 -3.96
CA THR A 210 17.88 -21.40 -2.94
C THR A 210 16.38 -21.25 -2.77
N LEU A 211 15.80 -20.17 -3.25
CA LEU A 211 14.36 -19.94 -3.16
C LEU A 211 13.61 -20.84 -4.15
N LYS A 212 12.43 -21.29 -3.75
CA LYS A 212 11.57 -22.13 -4.58
C LYS A 212 11.11 -21.38 -5.84
N SER A 213 11.18 -22.02 -7.00
CA SER A 213 10.63 -21.50 -8.26
C SER A 213 9.14 -21.22 -8.14
N ALA A 214 8.66 -20.19 -8.85
CA ALA A 214 7.24 -19.82 -8.91
C ALA A 214 6.57 -19.71 -7.52
N SER A 215 7.25 -19.09 -6.55
CA SER A 215 6.76 -18.95 -5.18
C SER A 215 6.41 -17.52 -4.78
N ILE A 216 6.82 -16.53 -5.56
CA ILE A 216 6.66 -15.09 -5.29
C ILE A 216 5.59 -14.50 -6.21
N ASP A 217 4.72 -13.65 -5.66
CA ASP A 217 3.64 -12.99 -6.42
C ASP A 217 4.05 -11.63 -6.98
N PHE A 218 5.00 -10.94 -6.35
CA PHE A 218 5.50 -9.65 -6.81
C PHE A 218 6.93 -9.45 -6.36
N ILE A 219 7.73 -8.81 -7.20
CA ILE A 219 9.07 -8.37 -6.83
C ILE A 219 9.13 -6.87 -6.97
N VAL A 220 9.60 -6.19 -5.94
CA VAL A 220 9.88 -4.75 -5.98
C VAL A 220 11.23 -4.50 -5.35
N THR A 221 12.09 -3.78 -6.07
CA THR A 221 13.46 -3.57 -5.60
C THR A 221 14.10 -2.34 -6.25
N SER A 222 15.05 -1.76 -5.52
CA SER A 222 15.97 -0.76 -6.03
C SER A 222 17.39 -1.33 -5.90
N PRO A 223 18.00 -1.82 -6.98
CA PRO A 223 19.35 -2.36 -6.92
C PRO A 223 20.37 -1.26 -6.53
N PRO A 224 21.52 -1.63 -5.96
CA PRO A 224 22.56 -0.65 -5.70
C PRO A 224 22.96 0.04 -7.01
N TYR A 225 23.16 1.35 -6.95
CA TYR A 225 23.60 2.11 -8.12
C TYR A 225 25.09 1.96 -8.31
N TRP A 226 25.52 1.59 -9.51
CA TRP A 226 26.92 1.44 -9.85
C TRP A 226 27.75 2.70 -9.60
N GLY A 227 28.70 2.65 -8.68
CA GLY A 227 29.66 3.73 -8.43
C GLY A 227 29.10 5.11 -8.06
N ILE A 228 27.78 5.31 -8.03
CA ILE A 228 27.13 6.63 -7.79
C ILE A 228 27.51 7.17 -6.41
N LEU A 229 27.52 6.34 -5.39
CA LEU A 229 27.86 6.79 -4.04
C LEU A 229 29.35 7.16 -3.90
N HIS A 230 30.22 6.60 -4.74
CA HIS A 230 31.61 7.01 -4.79
C HIS A 230 31.81 8.36 -5.47
N LYS A 231 30.86 8.77 -6.33
CA LYS A 231 30.91 10.00 -7.16
C LYS A 231 30.01 11.12 -6.64
N GLN A 232 29.35 10.95 -5.50
CA GLN A 232 28.50 11.98 -4.92
C GLN A 232 29.25 13.31 -4.80
N ASP A 233 28.54 14.39 -5.18
CA ASP A 233 28.98 15.76 -4.98
C ASP A 233 29.64 15.91 -3.61
N GLN A 234 30.84 16.45 -3.56
CA GLN A 234 31.61 16.62 -2.32
C GLN A 234 30.79 17.30 -1.22
N LYS A 235 29.85 18.17 -1.60
CA LYS A 235 28.93 18.86 -0.68
C LYS A 235 27.95 17.90 -0.02
N VAL A 236 27.36 16.97 -0.78
CA VAL A 236 26.43 15.94 -0.25
C VAL A 236 27.19 14.97 0.64
N LYS A 237 28.36 14.52 0.20
CA LYS A 237 29.22 13.61 0.98
C LYS A 237 29.66 14.27 2.29
N LYS A 238 30.10 15.54 2.24
CA LYS A 238 30.48 16.32 3.42
C LYS A 238 29.34 16.46 4.43
N ASN A 239 28.14 16.80 3.96
CA ASN A 239 26.96 16.94 4.82
C ASN A 239 26.57 15.60 5.47
N ARG A 240 26.71 14.45 4.78
CA ARG A 240 26.46 13.11 5.36
C ARG A 240 27.51 12.77 6.41
N VAL A 241 28.78 13.00 6.13
CA VAL A 241 29.88 12.79 7.09
C VAL A 241 29.69 13.63 8.34
N GLU A 242 29.35 14.92 8.21
CA GLU A 242 29.06 15.81 9.33
C GLU A 242 27.90 15.34 10.21
N LYS A 243 26.96 14.59 9.61
CA LYS A 243 25.80 13.99 10.31
C LYS A 243 26.02 12.53 10.72
N ASN A 244 27.25 12.01 10.63
CA ASN A 244 27.55 10.59 10.89
C ASN A 244 26.67 9.60 10.11
N LEU A 245 26.32 9.93 8.86
CA LEU A 245 25.54 9.08 7.97
C LEU A 245 26.46 8.36 6.96
N ASP A 246 26.09 7.14 6.61
CA ASP A 246 26.85 6.35 5.65
C ASP A 246 26.92 7.05 4.28
N THR A 247 28.09 7.00 3.66
CA THR A 247 28.37 7.55 2.31
C THR A 247 28.53 6.47 1.26
N GLN A 248 28.40 5.20 1.63
CA GLN A 248 28.46 4.02 0.77
C GLN A 248 27.56 2.92 1.37
N TYR A 249 27.17 1.95 0.57
CA TYR A 249 26.31 0.86 1.05
C TYR A 249 27.06 -0.05 2.03
N SER A 250 28.22 -0.57 1.63
CA SER A 250 29.07 -1.37 2.50
C SER A 250 30.53 -1.39 2.00
N ASN A 251 31.44 -1.92 2.84
CA ASN A 251 32.83 -2.23 2.44
C ASN A 251 32.99 -3.69 1.99
N ASP A 252 31.89 -4.45 1.86
CA ASP A 252 31.92 -5.83 1.44
C ASP A 252 32.26 -5.92 -0.05
N LYS A 253 33.17 -6.83 -0.40
CA LYS A 253 33.56 -7.05 -1.81
C LYS A 253 32.43 -7.67 -2.65
N ARG A 254 31.42 -8.26 -2.00
CA ARG A 254 30.23 -8.82 -2.65
C ARG A 254 29.18 -7.78 -2.98
N ASP A 255 29.33 -6.56 -2.46
CA ASP A 255 28.42 -5.48 -2.71
C ASP A 255 28.55 -5.01 -4.17
N LEU A 256 27.48 -5.13 -4.93
CA LEU A 256 27.44 -4.76 -6.35
C LEU A 256 27.77 -3.29 -6.58
N GLY A 257 27.48 -2.41 -5.62
CA GLY A 257 27.85 -0.99 -5.67
C GLY A 257 29.37 -0.77 -5.70
N ASN A 258 30.19 -1.76 -5.32
CA ASN A 258 31.65 -1.71 -5.30
C ASN A 258 32.30 -2.34 -6.54
N VAL A 259 31.53 -2.93 -7.47
CA VAL A 259 32.06 -3.47 -8.73
C VAL A 259 32.66 -2.35 -9.56
N ALA A 260 33.90 -2.48 -9.97
CA ALA A 260 34.64 -1.41 -10.65
C ALA A 260 34.21 -1.20 -12.11
N ASP A 261 33.95 -2.29 -12.83
CA ASP A 261 33.53 -2.26 -14.25
C ASP A 261 32.00 -2.26 -14.36
N TYR A 262 31.47 -1.36 -15.20
CA TYR A 262 30.04 -1.21 -15.39
C TYR A 262 29.38 -2.42 -16.09
N ASN A 263 30.07 -3.00 -17.06
CA ASN A 263 29.54 -4.15 -17.78
C ASN A 263 29.54 -5.39 -16.91
N GLU A 264 30.56 -5.57 -16.07
CA GLU A 264 30.58 -6.63 -15.04
C GLU A 264 29.44 -6.45 -14.03
N PHE A 265 29.21 -5.23 -13.56
CA PHE A 265 28.07 -4.91 -12.70
C PHE A 265 26.73 -5.28 -13.35
N LEU A 266 26.52 -4.89 -14.61
CA LEU A 266 25.30 -5.22 -15.36
C LEU A 266 25.16 -6.73 -15.58
N ASP A 267 26.25 -7.42 -15.93
CA ASP A 267 26.22 -8.87 -16.11
C ASP A 267 25.77 -9.58 -14.84
N ILE A 268 26.38 -9.27 -13.71
CA ILE A 268 25.97 -9.84 -12.42
C ILE A 268 24.51 -9.55 -12.11
N LEU A 269 24.09 -8.29 -12.27
CA LEU A 269 22.72 -7.87 -11.96
C LEU A 269 21.70 -8.61 -12.84
N CYS A 270 21.96 -8.72 -14.14
CA CYS A 270 21.05 -9.38 -15.08
C CYS A 270 21.06 -10.90 -14.94
N THR A 271 22.27 -11.52 -14.92
CA THR A 271 22.38 -12.98 -15.03
C THR A 271 22.25 -13.69 -13.68
N ARG A 272 22.70 -13.07 -12.60
CA ARG A 272 22.68 -13.70 -11.25
C ARG A 272 21.55 -13.23 -10.37
N ILE A 273 21.01 -12.01 -10.58
CA ILE A 273 19.91 -11.48 -9.77
C ILE A 273 18.60 -11.55 -10.57
N PHE A 274 18.46 -10.80 -11.66
CA PHE A 274 17.16 -10.68 -12.34
C PHE A 274 16.70 -11.97 -12.99
N LEU A 275 17.60 -12.78 -13.53
CA LEU A 275 17.27 -14.12 -14.03
C LEU A 275 16.69 -15.00 -12.92
N GLN A 276 17.27 -14.97 -11.71
CA GLN A 276 16.72 -15.70 -10.57
C GLN A 276 15.42 -15.10 -10.05
N CYS A 277 15.29 -13.79 -10.08
CA CYS A 277 14.00 -13.11 -9.80
C CYS A 277 12.90 -13.63 -10.74
N GLY A 278 13.16 -13.71 -12.04
CA GLY A 278 12.24 -14.30 -13.02
C GLY A 278 11.87 -15.75 -12.72
N ARG A 279 12.83 -16.57 -12.26
CA ARG A 279 12.59 -17.98 -11.89
C ARG A 279 11.69 -18.12 -10.66
N VAL A 280 11.86 -17.29 -9.63
CA VAL A 280 11.08 -17.38 -8.39
C VAL A 280 9.70 -16.71 -8.52
N LEU A 281 9.54 -15.80 -9.47
CA LEU A 281 8.28 -15.14 -9.75
C LEU A 281 7.29 -16.15 -10.36
N ARG A 282 6.03 -16.11 -9.92
CA ARG A 282 4.94 -16.91 -10.50
C ARG A 282 4.62 -16.43 -11.91
N TYR A 283 4.20 -17.35 -12.76
CA TYR A 283 3.76 -17.01 -14.11
C TYR A 283 2.63 -15.93 -14.09
N GLY A 284 2.72 -14.97 -14.99
CA GLY A 284 1.75 -13.87 -15.11
C GLY A 284 1.83 -12.82 -13.98
N LYS A 285 2.89 -12.84 -13.17
CA LYS A 285 3.16 -11.86 -12.12
C LYS A 285 4.23 -10.85 -12.56
N TYR A 286 4.43 -9.81 -11.77
CA TYR A 286 5.19 -8.63 -12.16
C TYR A 286 6.41 -8.41 -11.27
N MET A 287 7.41 -7.76 -11.85
CA MET A 287 8.58 -7.23 -11.15
C MET A 287 8.69 -5.74 -11.44
N ALA A 288 8.82 -4.93 -10.40
CA ALA A 288 9.13 -3.51 -10.49
C ALA A 288 10.58 -3.28 -10.06
N ILE A 289 11.36 -2.69 -10.96
CA ILE A 289 12.76 -2.30 -10.70
C ILE A 289 12.79 -0.77 -10.67
N ILE A 290 13.24 -0.22 -9.54
CA ILE A 290 13.33 1.22 -9.35
C ILE A 290 14.80 1.61 -9.58
N VAL A 291 15.01 2.35 -10.64
CA VAL A 291 16.33 2.82 -11.08
C VAL A 291 16.29 4.29 -11.42
N SER A 292 17.45 4.92 -11.46
CA SER A 292 17.61 6.30 -11.88
C SER A 292 18.79 6.39 -12.84
N ASP A 293 18.61 7.14 -13.90
CA ASP A 293 19.71 7.51 -14.78
C ASP A 293 20.74 8.35 -14.03
N PHE A 294 21.97 8.29 -14.49
CA PHE A 294 23.06 9.03 -13.88
C PHE A 294 24.05 9.58 -14.89
N ARG A 295 24.96 10.45 -14.43
CA ARG A 295 26.08 10.94 -15.25
C ARG A 295 27.40 10.37 -14.75
N ASP A 296 28.20 9.86 -15.69
CA ASP A 296 29.59 9.51 -15.44
C ASP A 296 30.52 10.33 -16.31
N LYS A 297 31.47 11.03 -15.68
CA LYS A 297 32.45 11.92 -16.37
C LYS A 297 31.81 12.88 -17.40
N GLY A 298 30.59 13.33 -17.12
CA GLY A 298 29.83 14.22 -17.98
C GLY A 298 28.93 13.52 -19.00
N GLU A 299 29.10 12.24 -19.25
CA GLU A 299 28.25 11.42 -20.11
C GLU A 299 26.99 10.98 -19.37
N PHE A 300 25.86 10.99 -20.07
CA PHE A 300 24.59 10.48 -19.57
C PHE A 300 24.54 8.97 -19.73
N ILE A 301 24.33 8.26 -18.64
CA ILE A 301 24.15 6.81 -18.60
C ILE A 301 22.68 6.51 -18.30
N SER A 302 21.99 5.95 -19.28
CA SER A 302 20.65 5.41 -19.10
C SER A 302 20.72 4.05 -18.40
N PHE A 303 20.01 3.92 -17.28
CA PHE A 303 20.02 2.68 -16.48
C PHE A 303 18.67 1.95 -16.56
N HIS A 304 17.77 2.38 -17.44
CA HIS A 304 16.46 1.75 -17.65
C HIS A 304 16.37 1.04 -19.00
#